data_3a12d17db1528cd356ef969602ba7dd9
#
_entry.id   3a12d17db1528cd356ef969602ba7dd9
#
_cell.length_a   1.000
_cell.length_b   1.000
_cell.length_c   1.000
_cell.angle_alpha   90.00
_cell.angle_beta   90.00
_cell.angle_gamma   90.00
#
_symmetry.space_group_name_H-M   'P 1'
#
loop_
_entity.id
_entity.type
_entity.pdbx_description
1 polymer ?
#
loop_
_entity_poly.entity_id
_entity_poly.type
_entity_poly.pdbx_seq_one_letter_code
_entity_poly.pdbx_strand_id
1 'polypeptide(L)'
;MKENKGQIISIANLKGGVGKTTTAQNLGAGLKRSGKNVLFVDMDIRQNLTFALNGSDEYGSIYDLLQGADISTAIQKTPSGDLIRGDFRLSNYDVPEERYKAILKPLRSIYDYILIDTPPNNNTAVSAALAASDSVIIPVQANVFSVQGLFNEAETIKAYECEIAGVLVTNYEKRGTFKRDYLEAIREECAAENIKMFNTVIRKNVAIEKAQSESKNIFDYDSRSNGAKDYAEFVKEVLKNE
;
A
#
# COMPACT_ATOMS: atom_id res chain seq x y z
N MET A 1 -2.79 2.74 -30.26
CA MET A 1 -3.40 2.40 -28.97
C MET A 1 -2.29 2.49 -27.94
N LYS A 2 -2.43 3.33 -26.90
CA LYS A 2 -1.50 3.26 -25.75
C LYS A 2 -1.64 1.86 -25.16
N GLU A 3 -0.56 1.08 -25.13
CA GLU A 3 -0.54 -0.15 -24.34
C GLU A 3 -0.95 0.23 -22.90
N ASN A 4 -2.04 -0.33 -22.43
CA ASN A 4 -2.51 -0.12 -21.05
C ASN A 4 -1.54 -0.89 -20.15
N LYS A 5 -0.43 -0.26 -19.79
CA LYS A 5 0.56 -0.83 -18.88
C LYS A 5 -0.01 -0.71 -17.46
N GLY A 6 -0.16 -1.83 -16.78
CA GLY A 6 -0.57 -1.85 -15.38
C GLY A 6 0.30 -0.93 -14.52
N GLN A 7 -0.30 -0.35 -13.49
CA GLN A 7 0.35 0.58 -12.56
C GLN A 7 0.98 -0.16 -11.38
N ILE A 8 2.20 0.22 -11.01
CA ILE A 8 2.86 -0.24 -9.79
C ILE A 8 2.76 0.87 -8.75
N ILE A 9 2.09 0.59 -7.64
CA ILE A 9 1.85 1.55 -6.56
C ILE A 9 2.41 0.99 -5.26
N SER A 10 3.37 1.69 -4.66
CA SER A 10 3.82 1.40 -3.30
C SER A 10 2.93 2.07 -2.27
N ILE A 11 2.65 1.36 -1.18
CA ILE A 11 2.05 1.92 0.02
C ILE A 11 3.17 2.08 1.05
N ALA A 12 3.69 3.29 1.20
CA ALA A 12 4.90 3.53 1.98
C ALA A 12 4.72 4.64 3.03
N ASN A 13 5.33 4.44 4.16
CA ASN A 13 5.58 5.41 5.22
C ASN A 13 6.58 4.80 6.20
N LEU A 14 7.61 5.54 6.58
CA LEU A 14 8.65 5.09 7.52
C LEU A 14 8.09 4.78 8.91
N LYS A 15 6.96 5.39 9.27
CA LYS A 15 6.30 5.17 10.55
C LYS A 15 5.50 3.87 10.55
N GLY A 16 5.67 3.09 11.61
CA GLY A 16 4.86 1.89 11.86
C GLY A 16 3.43 2.24 12.31
N GLY A 17 2.46 1.36 12.01
CA GLY A 17 1.08 1.48 12.50
C GLY A 17 0.22 2.55 11.82
N VAL A 18 0.67 3.18 10.75
CA VAL A 18 -0.10 4.19 10.01
C VAL A 18 -1.15 3.59 9.04
N GLY A 19 -1.24 2.28 8.94
CA GLY A 19 -2.24 1.59 8.12
C GLY A 19 -1.76 1.24 6.70
N LYS A 20 -0.46 1.06 6.45
CA LYS A 20 0.08 0.63 5.15
C LYS A 20 -0.58 -0.66 4.66
N THR A 21 -0.39 -1.75 5.39
CA THR A 21 -0.95 -3.08 5.09
C THR A 21 -2.47 -3.05 4.95
N THR A 22 -3.15 -2.34 5.86
CA THR A 22 -4.61 -2.17 5.82
C THR A 22 -5.06 -1.46 4.54
N THR A 23 -4.31 -0.43 4.12
CA THR A 23 -4.58 0.31 2.90
C THR A 23 -4.31 -0.55 1.67
N ALA A 24 -3.18 -1.26 1.61
CA ALA A 24 -2.87 -2.17 0.51
C ALA A 24 -3.97 -3.22 0.33
N GLN A 25 -4.36 -3.94 1.41
CA GLN A 25 -5.40 -4.97 1.39
C GLN A 25 -6.75 -4.42 0.88
N ASN A 26 -7.23 -3.31 1.46
CA ASN A 26 -8.58 -2.82 1.17
C ASN A 26 -8.64 -2.05 -0.16
N LEU A 27 -7.58 -1.32 -0.55
CA LEU A 27 -7.47 -0.74 -1.88
C LEU A 27 -7.52 -1.82 -2.95
N GLY A 28 -6.67 -2.85 -2.84
CA GLY A 28 -6.63 -3.92 -3.84
C GLY A 28 -7.91 -4.72 -3.91
N ALA A 29 -8.53 -5.07 -2.76
CA ALA A 29 -9.82 -5.72 -2.73
C ALA A 29 -10.91 -4.87 -3.41
N GLY A 30 -10.91 -3.55 -3.20
CA GLY A 30 -11.85 -2.64 -3.84
C GLY A 30 -11.60 -2.47 -5.34
N LEU A 31 -10.35 -2.42 -5.78
CA LEU A 31 -9.96 -2.42 -7.19
C LEU A 31 -10.42 -3.71 -7.88
N LYS A 32 -10.19 -4.87 -7.27
CA LYS A 32 -10.68 -6.16 -7.78
C LYS A 32 -12.20 -6.18 -7.91
N ARG A 33 -12.93 -5.68 -6.91
CA ARG A 33 -14.40 -5.55 -6.97
C ARG A 33 -14.86 -4.60 -8.09
N SER A 34 -14.00 -3.69 -8.52
CA SER A 34 -14.23 -2.80 -9.67
C SER A 34 -13.81 -3.42 -11.01
N GLY A 35 -13.48 -4.72 -11.04
CA GLY A 35 -13.15 -5.48 -12.25
C GLY A 35 -11.69 -5.40 -12.68
N LYS A 36 -10.80 -4.88 -11.82
CA LYS A 36 -9.35 -4.79 -12.11
C LYS A 36 -8.61 -6.07 -11.70
N ASN A 37 -7.59 -6.45 -12.47
CA ASN A 37 -6.65 -7.50 -12.09
C ASN A 37 -5.61 -6.92 -11.13
N VAL A 38 -5.52 -7.45 -9.92
CA VAL A 38 -4.66 -6.93 -8.85
C VAL A 38 -3.66 -7.98 -8.40
N LEU A 39 -2.38 -7.57 -8.33
CA LEU A 39 -1.32 -8.30 -7.67
C LEU A 39 -0.89 -7.55 -6.42
N PHE A 40 -0.81 -8.25 -5.31
CA PHE A 40 -0.20 -7.77 -4.08
C PHE A 40 1.23 -8.30 -3.97
N VAL A 41 2.15 -7.46 -3.47
CA VAL A 41 3.52 -7.86 -3.16
C VAL A 41 3.83 -7.41 -1.73
N ASP A 42 4.09 -8.38 -0.86
CA ASP A 42 4.43 -8.12 0.54
C ASP A 42 5.96 -8.01 0.70
N MET A 43 6.45 -6.84 1.05
CA MET A 43 7.88 -6.55 1.30
C MET A 43 8.23 -6.47 2.79
N ASP A 44 7.23 -6.61 3.69
CA ASP A 44 7.47 -6.59 5.13
C ASP A 44 7.90 -7.98 5.63
N ILE A 45 9.03 -8.03 6.34
CA ILE A 45 9.54 -9.26 7.00
C ILE A 45 8.53 -9.89 7.96
N ARG A 46 7.57 -9.10 8.47
CA ARG A 46 6.50 -9.56 9.35
C ARG A 46 5.35 -10.24 8.62
N GLN A 47 5.33 -10.15 7.28
CA GLN A 47 4.36 -10.81 6.42
C GLN A 47 2.90 -10.46 6.76
N ASN A 48 2.66 -9.21 7.19
CA ASN A 48 1.34 -8.78 7.63
C ASN A 48 0.31 -8.79 6.49
N LEU A 49 0.71 -8.39 5.27
CA LEU A 49 -0.18 -8.45 4.10
C LEU A 49 -0.42 -9.90 3.69
N THR A 50 0.60 -10.75 3.74
CA THR A 50 0.49 -12.19 3.50
C THR A 50 -0.54 -12.81 4.42
N PHE A 51 -0.46 -12.54 5.73
CA PHE A 51 -1.45 -13.00 6.70
C PHE A 51 -2.85 -12.44 6.39
N ALA A 52 -2.96 -11.14 6.13
CA ALA A 52 -4.24 -10.47 5.87
C ALA A 52 -4.96 -11.00 4.61
N LEU A 53 -4.23 -11.61 3.68
CA LEU A 53 -4.75 -12.19 2.43
C LEU A 53 -4.87 -13.73 2.49
N ASN A 54 -4.66 -14.36 3.65
CA ASN A 54 -4.60 -15.82 3.80
C ASN A 54 -3.56 -16.46 2.87
N GLY A 55 -2.38 -15.83 2.75
CA GLY A 55 -1.28 -16.37 1.96
C GLY A 55 -0.72 -17.65 2.57
N SER A 56 -0.35 -18.63 1.71
CA SER A 56 0.25 -19.90 2.08
C SER A 56 1.75 -19.88 1.90
N ASP A 57 2.49 -20.58 2.76
CA ASP A 57 3.93 -20.80 2.66
C ASP A 57 4.32 -21.96 1.72
N GLU A 58 3.33 -22.66 1.16
CA GLU A 58 3.55 -23.65 0.09
C GLU A 58 4.02 -23.02 -1.22
N TYR A 59 3.79 -21.70 -1.40
CA TYR A 59 4.25 -20.93 -2.55
C TYR A 59 5.61 -20.29 -2.26
N GLY A 60 6.38 -20.05 -3.33
CA GLY A 60 7.57 -19.21 -3.25
C GLY A 60 7.26 -17.80 -2.74
N SER A 61 8.29 -17.09 -2.30
CA SER A 61 8.19 -15.74 -1.75
C SER A 61 8.89 -14.72 -2.65
N ILE A 62 8.74 -13.44 -2.34
CA ILE A 62 9.52 -12.39 -2.98
C ILE A 62 11.05 -12.63 -2.80
N TYR A 63 11.48 -13.17 -1.67
CA TYR A 63 12.89 -13.54 -1.47
C TYR A 63 13.33 -14.61 -2.46
N ASP A 64 12.54 -15.67 -2.67
CA ASP A 64 12.89 -16.74 -3.61
C ASP A 64 12.98 -16.20 -5.05
N LEU A 65 12.11 -15.29 -5.45
CA LEU A 65 12.19 -14.59 -6.74
C LEU A 65 13.47 -13.75 -6.86
N LEU A 66 13.86 -13.08 -5.80
CA LEU A 66 15.13 -12.34 -5.75
C LEU A 66 16.33 -13.27 -5.83
N GLN A 67 16.22 -14.55 -5.46
CA GLN A 67 17.23 -15.59 -5.64
C GLN A 67 17.16 -16.28 -7.02
N GLY A 68 16.16 -15.96 -7.86
CA GLY A 68 16.04 -16.47 -9.23
C GLY A 68 15.04 -17.59 -9.42
N ALA A 69 14.14 -17.80 -8.46
CA ALA A 69 13.02 -18.71 -8.66
C ALA A 69 12.11 -18.23 -9.79
N ASP A 70 11.39 -19.17 -10.42
CA ASP A 70 10.41 -18.86 -11.44
C ASP A 70 9.20 -18.14 -10.83
N ILE A 71 8.74 -17.07 -11.50
CA ILE A 71 7.62 -16.24 -11.05
C ILE A 71 6.34 -17.04 -10.86
N SER A 72 6.10 -18.06 -11.66
CA SER A 72 4.94 -18.93 -11.57
C SER A 72 4.84 -19.72 -10.27
N THR A 73 5.96 -19.93 -9.59
CA THR A 73 6.01 -20.65 -8.30
C THR A 73 5.63 -19.78 -7.12
N ALA A 74 5.65 -18.45 -7.27
CA ALA A 74 5.45 -17.49 -6.18
C ALA A 74 4.09 -16.78 -6.22
N ILE A 75 3.40 -16.76 -7.36
CA ILE A 75 2.08 -16.14 -7.48
C ILE A 75 1.02 -17.08 -6.97
N GLN A 76 0.32 -16.70 -5.93
CA GLN A 76 -0.81 -17.43 -5.38
C GLN A 76 -2.12 -16.65 -5.53
N LYS A 77 -3.22 -17.38 -5.78
CA LYS A 77 -4.56 -16.80 -5.88
C LYS A 77 -5.16 -16.56 -4.51
N THR A 78 -5.71 -15.36 -4.28
CA THR A 78 -6.50 -15.06 -3.09
C THR A 78 -7.87 -14.47 -3.45
N PRO A 79 -8.84 -14.46 -2.53
CA PRO A 79 -10.13 -13.82 -2.78
C PRO A 79 -10.02 -12.33 -3.14
N SER A 80 -9.00 -11.63 -2.65
CA SER A 80 -8.81 -10.17 -2.84
C SER A 80 -7.95 -9.81 -4.05
N GLY A 81 -7.25 -10.76 -4.66
CA GLY A 81 -6.31 -10.58 -5.77
C GLY A 81 -5.21 -11.65 -5.71
N ASP A 82 -4.26 -11.59 -6.62
CA ASP A 82 -3.10 -12.47 -6.57
C ASP A 82 -2.07 -11.92 -5.56
N LEU A 83 -1.24 -12.79 -4.99
CA LEU A 83 -0.26 -12.43 -3.97
C LEU A 83 1.10 -13.04 -4.27
N ILE A 84 2.16 -12.25 -4.16
CA ILE A 84 3.54 -12.67 -3.91
C ILE A 84 3.79 -12.41 -2.43
N ARG A 85 3.98 -13.47 -1.66
CA ARG A 85 4.12 -13.38 -0.20
C ARG A 85 5.45 -12.78 0.24
N GLY A 86 5.46 -12.17 1.43
CA GLY A 86 6.64 -11.70 2.11
C GLY A 86 7.53 -12.85 2.62
N ASP A 87 8.71 -12.48 3.14
CA ASP A 87 9.64 -13.44 3.70
C ASP A 87 10.51 -12.80 4.77
N PHE A 88 10.68 -13.47 5.92
CA PHE A 88 11.53 -13.01 7.01
C PHE A 88 13.02 -12.95 6.62
N ARG A 89 13.44 -13.73 5.60
CA ARG A 89 14.81 -13.72 5.08
C ARG A 89 15.23 -12.38 4.49
N LEU A 90 14.27 -11.50 4.15
CA LEU A 90 14.55 -10.12 3.73
C LEU A 90 15.22 -9.28 4.85
N SER A 91 15.14 -9.70 6.12
CA SER A 91 15.70 -8.94 7.26
C SER A 91 17.21 -8.67 7.14
N ASN A 92 17.94 -9.60 6.52
CA ASN A 92 19.39 -9.54 6.33
C ASN A 92 19.78 -9.57 4.84
N TYR A 93 18.85 -9.19 3.97
CA TYR A 93 19.06 -9.22 2.53
C TYR A 93 19.02 -7.83 1.94
N ASP A 94 20.10 -7.44 1.31
CA ASP A 94 20.18 -6.21 0.53
C ASP A 94 19.42 -6.39 -0.76
N VAL A 95 18.22 -5.79 -0.87
CA VAL A 95 17.35 -5.97 -2.02
C VAL A 95 17.90 -5.17 -3.21
N PRO A 96 18.35 -5.83 -4.29
CA PRO A 96 18.87 -5.13 -5.46
C PRO A 96 17.71 -4.50 -6.23
N GLU A 97 17.70 -3.17 -6.33
CA GLU A 97 16.61 -2.39 -6.99
C GLU A 97 16.34 -2.85 -8.41
N GLU A 98 17.39 -3.00 -9.22
CA GLU A 98 17.26 -3.40 -10.63
C GLU A 98 16.69 -4.81 -10.79
N ARG A 99 17.04 -5.72 -9.89
CA ARG A 99 16.49 -7.08 -9.90
C ARG A 99 15.01 -7.07 -9.51
N TYR A 100 14.65 -6.28 -8.52
CA TYR A 100 13.26 -6.15 -8.09
C TYR A 100 12.40 -5.54 -9.21
N LYS A 101 12.87 -4.48 -9.87
CA LYS A 101 12.24 -3.91 -11.06
C LYS A 101 12.06 -4.94 -12.18
N ALA A 102 13.11 -5.75 -12.45
CA ALA A 102 13.07 -6.77 -13.48
C ALA A 102 12.03 -7.87 -13.21
N ILE A 103 11.78 -8.21 -11.94
CA ILE A 103 10.72 -9.15 -11.53
C ILE A 103 9.33 -8.57 -11.80
N LEU A 104 9.09 -7.30 -11.44
CA LEU A 104 7.75 -6.70 -11.50
C LEU A 104 7.37 -6.20 -12.90
N LYS A 105 8.34 -5.72 -13.68
CA LYS A 105 8.08 -5.09 -14.98
C LYS A 105 7.26 -5.95 -15.95
N PRO A 106 7.52 -7.26 -16.15
CA PRO A 106 6.73 -8.11 -17.03
C PRO A 106 5.29 -8.29 -16.57
N LEU A 107 5.03 -8.23 -15.25
CA LEU A 107 3.71 -8.44 -14.67
C LEU A 107 2.72 -7.31 -14.99
N ARG A 108 3.20 -6.15 -15.41
CA ARG A 108 2.37 -5.02 -15.86
C ARG A 108 1.52 -5.33 -17.11
N SER A 109 1.85 -6.37 -17.83
CA SER A 109 1.03 -6.85 -18.96
C SER A 109 -0.14 -7.73 -18.53
N ILE A 110 -0.12 -8.22 -17.29
CA ILE A 110 -1.10 -9.18 -16.75
C ILE A 110 -2.04 -8.50 -15.74
N TYR A 111 -1.47 -7.59 -14.92
CA TYR A 111 -2.20 -6.93 -13.84
C TYR A 111 -2.43 -5.45 -14.19
N ASP A 112 -3.64 -4.97 -13.91
CA ASP A 112 -3.96 -3.54 -14.00
C ASP A 112 -3.27 -2.76 -12.87
N TYR A 113 -3.14 -3.39 -11.69
CA TYR A 113 -2.49 -2.82 -10.51
C TYR A 113 -1.58 -3.83 -9.81
N ILE A 114 -0.38 -3.40 -9.49
CA ILE A 114 0.56 -4.11 -8.61
C ILE A 114 0.73 -3.23 -7.36
N LEU A 115 0.25 -3.72 -6.23
CA LEU A 115 0.30 -3.00 -4.94
C LEU A 115 1.40 -3.56 -4.07
N ILE A 116 2.36 -2.72 -3.68
CA ILE A 116 3.50 -3.12 -2.85
C ILE A 116 3.27 -2.60 -1.42
N ASP A 117 3.15 -3.52 -0.45
CA ASP A 117 3.17 -3.18 0.98
C ASP A 117 4.60 -3.13 1.49
N THR A 118 5.02 -1.98 2.02
CA THR A 118 6.40 -1.77 2.44
C THR A 118 6.57 -1.90 3.96
N PRO A 119 7.75 -2.35 4.44
CA PRO A 119 8.04 -2.37 5.87
C PRO A 119 8.08 -0.95 6.46
N PRO A 120 7.92 -0.80 7.80
CA PRO A 120 8.26 0.43 8.47
C PRO A 120 9.79 0.50 8.58
N ASN A 121 10.41 1.55 8.21
CA ASN A 121 11.84 1.87 8.25
C ASN A 121 12.40 2.12 6.84
N ASN A 122 13.43 2.95 6.79
CA ASN A 122 14.16 3.18 5.54
C ASN A 122 15.23 2.08 5.41
N ASN A 123 14.94 1.09 4.59
CA ASN A 123 15.85 -0.01 4.26
C ASN A 123 15.82 -0.31 2.76
N THR A 124 16.68 -1.21 2.29
CA THR A 124 16.79 -1.54 0.88
C THR A 124 15.51 -2.11 0.26
N ALA A 125 14.62 -2.72 1.07
CA ALA A 125 13.32 -3.17 0.61
C ALA A 125 12.38 -1.99 0.26
N VAL A 126 12.40 -0.92 1.05
CA VAL A 126 11.65 0.32 0.75
C VAL A 126 12.24 1.01 -0.48
N SER A 127 13.57 1.13 -0.55
CA SER A 127 14.26 1.70 -1.71
C SER A 127 13.91 0.97 -3.00
N ALA A 128 13.98 -0.36 -2.98
CA ALA A 128 13.64 -1.19 -4.14
C ALA A 128 12.15 -1.06 -4.54
N ALA A 129 11.26 -0.98 -3.55
CA ALA A 129 9.82 -0.78 -3.80
C ALA A 129 9.55 0.57 -4.47
N LEU A 130 10.11 1.67 -3.92
CA LEU A 130 9.97 3.02 -4.49
C LEU A 130 10.56 3.10 -5.90
N ALA A 131 11.78 2.58 -6.08
CA ALA A 131 12.45 2.58 -7.38
C ALA A 131 11.69 1.77 -8.47
N ALA A 132 10.90 0.76 -8.07
CA ALA A 132 10.10 -0.04 -9.00
C ALA A 132 8.70 0.53 -9.27
N SER A 133 8.25 1.51 -8.47
CA SER A 133 6.88 2.04 -8.52
C SER A 133 6.74 3.22 -9.47
N ASP A 134 5.57 3.31 -10.12
CA ASP A 134 5.17 4.51 -10.84
C ASP A 134 4.78 5.62 -9.85
N SER A 135 4.11 5.22 -8.76
CA SER A 135 3.68 6.17 -7.74
C SER A 135 3.60 5.54 -6.36
N VAL A 136 3.50 6.41 -5.34
CA VAL A 136 3.37 6.01 -3.94
C VAL A 136 2.15 6.67 -3.30
N ILE A 137 1.42 5.90 -2.50
CA ILE A 137 0.40 6.38 -1.57
C ILE A 137 1.02 6.42 -0.18
N ILE A 138 0.89 7.56 0.52
CA ILE A 138 1.45 7.78 1.85
C ILE A 138 0.32 7.77 2.88
N PRO A 139 0.05 6.66 3.58
CA PRO A 139 -0.90 6.66 4.69
C PRO A 139 -0.33 7.39 5.89
N VAL A 140 -1.12 8.29 6.49
CA VAL A 140 -0.75 9.05 7.69
C VAL A 140 -1.89 9.07 8.70
N GLN A 141 -1.58 9.21 9.99
CA GLN A 141 -2.59 9.44 11.01
C GLN A 141 -2.61 10.93 11.39
N ALA A 142 -3.79 11.50 11.68
CA ALA A 142 -3.91 12.89 12.12
C ALA A 142 -3.37 13.05 13.54
N ASN A 143 -2.05 13.30 13.67
CA ASN A 143 -1.35 13.61 14.91
C ASN A 143 -0.10 14.46 14.64
N VAL A 144 0.45 15.07 15.71
CA VAL A 144 1.59 16.00 15.63
C VAL A 144 2.82 15.39 14.93
N PHE A 145 3.12 14.13 15.16
CA PHE A 145 4.28 13.47 14.57
C PHE A 145 4.13 13.24 13.06
N SER A 146 2.90 13.12 12.57
CA SER A 146 2.65 12.95 11.14
C SER A 146 2.83 14.25 10.37
N VAL A 147 2.44 15.38 10.95
CA VAL A 147 2.69 16.70 10.36
C VAL A 147 4.20 16.94 10.23
N GLN A 148 4.96 16.73 11.32
CA GLN A 148 6.41 16.93 11.32
C GLN A 148 7.18 15.97 10.39
N GLY A 149 6.68 14.75 10.22
CA GLY A 149 7.35 13.69 9.44
C GLY A 149 7.04 13.71 7.96
N LEU A 150 5.98 14.38 7.53
CA LEU A 150 5.50 14.31 6.14
C LEU A 150 6.51 14.89 5.15
N PHE A 151 7.15 16.01 5.48
CA PHE A 151 8.19 16.61 4.65
C PHE A 151 9.36 15.65 4.40
N ASN A 152 9.90 15.06 5.47
CA ASN A 152 11.05 14.13 5.35
C ASN A 152 10.69 12.88 4.55
N GLU A 153 9.45 12.39 4.68
CA GLU A 153 8.93 11.28 3.91
C GLU A 153 8.86 11.63 2.41
N ALA A 154 8.30 12.80 2.09
CA ALA A 154 8.17 13.29 0.72
C ALA A 154 9.54 13.49 0.05
N GLU A 155 10.51 14.08 0.75
CA GLU A 155 11.88 14.24 0.24
C GLU A 155 12.56 12.89 -0.03
N THR A 156 12.37 11.93 0.88
CA THR A 156 12.89 10.57 0.68
C THR A 156 12.31 9.92 -0.59
N ILE A 157 11.00 10.06 -0.81
CA ILE A 157 10.31 9.48 -1.97
C ILE A 157 10.75 10.17 -3.27
N LYS A 158 10.83 11.51 -3.27
CA LYS A 158 11.28 12.30 -4.43
C LYS A 158 12.68 11.89 -4.90
N ALA A 159 13.57 11.47 -3.98
CA ALA A 159 14.92 11.01 -4.32
C ALA A 159 14.94 9.74 -5.21
N TYR A 160 13.85 8.97 -5.23
CA TYR A 160 13.69 7.77 -6.08
C TYR A 160 12.95 8.04 -7.40
N GLU A 161 12.71 9.30 -7.74
CA GLU A 161 11.93 9.69 -8.95
C GLU A 161 10.52 9.08 -8.99
N CYS A 162 10.00 8.65 -7.82
CA CYS A 162 8.67 8.07 -7.70
C CYS A 162 7.65 9.19 -7.47
N GLU A 163 6.56 9.18 -8.24
CA GLU A 163 5.49 10.16 -8.08
C GLU A 163 4.73 9.93 -6.77
N ILE A 164 4.41 11.00 -6.03
CA ILE A 164 3.51 10.90 -4.89
C ILE A 164 2.07 10.99 -5.39
N ALA A 165 1.38 9.84 -5.49
CA ALA A 165 -0.03 9.78 -5.86
C ALA A 165 -0.94 10.55 -4.88
N GLY A 166 -0.55 10.57 -3.62
CA GLY A 166 -1.19 11.39 -2.59
C GLY A 166 -1.01 10.86 -1.17
N VAL A 167 -1.35 11.73 -0.23
CA VAL A 167 -1.40 11.43 1.21
C VAL A 167 -2.81 10.98 1.58
N LEU A 168 -2.93 9.81 2.22
CA LEU A 168 -4.19 9.27 2.73
C LEU A 168 -4.23 9.35 4.25
N VAL A 169 -5.17 10.12 4.80
CA VAL A 169 -5.37 10.15 6.26
C VAL A 169 -6.15 8.92 6.69
N THR A 170 -5.57 8.18 7.64
CA THR A 170 -6.11 6.93 8.17
C THR A 170 -6.41 7.03 9.66
N ASN A 171 -7.21 6.11 10.17
CA ASN A 171 -7.55 6.01 11.60
C ASN A 171 -8.04 7.35 12.21
N TYR A 172 -8.81 8.11 11.43
CA TYR A 172 -9.27 9.43 11.80
C TYR A 172 -10.46 9.39 12.75
N GLU A 173 -10.36 10.08 13.87
CA GLU A 173 -11.45 10.25 14.83
C GLU A 173 -12.05 11.67 14.71
N LYS A 174 -13.35 11.77 14.37
CA LYS A 174 -14.04 13.07 14.28
C LYS A 174 -14.17 13.81 15.62
N ARG A 175 -14.10 13.10 16.74
CA ARG A 175 -14.27 13.67 18.07
C ARG A 175 -12.97 14.26 18.60
N GLY A 176 -13.01 15.54 19.00
CA GLY A 176 -11.88 16.31 19.54
C GLY A 176 -11.43 17.43 18.59
N THR A 177 -11.27 18.65 19.13
CA THR A 177 -10.80 19.83 18.41
C THR A 177 -9.43 19.59 17.77
N PHE A 178 -8.48 19.05 18.53
CA PHE A 178 -7.13 18.76 18.07
C PHE A 178 -7.05 17.86 16.81
N LYS A 179 -7.99 16.93 16.62
CA LYS A 179 -7.97 16.04 15.44
C LYS A 179 -8.30 16.78 14.14
N ARG A 180 -9.18 17.80 14.21
CA ARG A 180 -9.46 18.68 13.07
C ARG A 180 -8.25 19.56 12.76
N ASP A 181 -7.64 20.12 13.78
CA ASP A 181 -6.48 20.99 13.64
C ASP A 181 -5.31 20.24 12.98
N TYR A 182 -5.07 18.97 13.36
CA TYR A 182 -4.04 18.14 12.71
C TYR A 182 -4.41 17.78 11.26
N LEU A 183 -5.68 17.57 10.95
CA LEU A 183 -6.11 17.32 9.58
C LEU A 183 -5.85 18.54 8.69
N GLU A 184 -6.17 19.74 9.18
CA GLU A 184 -5.90 20.99 8.46
C GLU A 184 -4.39 21.23 8.33
N ALA A 185 -3.61 20.98 9.39
CA ALA A 185 -2.16 21.11 9.34
C ALA A 185 -1.52 20.15 8.29
N ILE A 186 -2.03 18.91 8.16
CA ILE A 186 -1.58 17.98 7.10
C ILE A 186 -1.95 18.54 5.71
N ARG A 187 -3.12 19.17 5.55
CA ARG A 187 -3.52 19.80 4.28
C ARG A 187 -2.63 20.96 3.91
N GLU A 188 -2.35 21.83 4.88
CA GLU A 188 -1.46 22.99 4.70
C GLU A 188 -0.05 22.53 4.31
N GLU A 189 0.49 21.51 4.98
CA GLU A 189 1.79 20.92 4.67
C GLU A 189 1.82 20.29 3.27
N CYS A 190 0.81 19.51 2.93
CA CYS A 190 0.68 18.95 1.58
C CYS A 190 0.62 20.05 0.51
N ALA A 191 -0.12 21.14 0.78
CA ALA A 191 -0.22 22.27 -0.14
C ALA A 191 1.11 23.02 -0.29
N ALA A 192 1.85 23.22 0.80
CA ALA A 192 3.15 23.88 0.81
C ALA A 192 4.19 23.09 -0.02
N GLU A 193 4.14 21.76 0.05
CA GLU A 193 5.02 20.85 -0.67
C GLU A 193 4.53 20.50 -2.08
N ASN A 194 3.40 21.06 -2.50
CA ASN A 194 2.71 20.70 -3.76
C ASN A 194 2.43 19.20 -3.87
N ILE A 195 2.07 18.57 -2.74
CA ILE A 195 1.70 17.17 -2.66
C ILE A 195 0.19 17.06 -2.62
N LYS A 196 -0.38 16.16 -3.40
CA LYS A 196 -1.79 15.86 -3.35
C LYS A 196 -2.17 15.21 -2.02
N MET A 197 -3.23 15.67 -1.39
CA MET A 197 -3.92 14.94 -0.34
C MET A 197 -5.23 14.38 -0.89
N PHE A 198 -5.51 13.09 -0.65
CA PHE A 198 -6.79 12.51 -1.02
C PHE A 198 -7.93 13.18 -0.25
N ASN A 199 -9.08 13.39 -0.92
CA ASN A 199 -10.27 13.95 -0.26
C ASN A 199 -10.86 12.97 0.75
N THR A 200 -10.71 11.68 0.45
CA THR A 200 -11.16 10.60 1.31
C THR A 200 -10.28 10.50 2.57
N VAL A 201 -10.94 10.35 3.71
CA VAL A 201 -10.31 10.11 5.02
C VAL A 201 -10.84 8.79 5.56
N ILE A 202 -9.96 7.86 5.90
CA ILE A 202 -10.35 6.58 6.50
C ILE A 202 -10.57 6.77 8.00
N ARG A 203 -11.84 6.70 8.40
CA ARG A 203 -12.21 6.85 9.81
C ARG A 203 -11.76 5.66 10.64
N LYS A 204 -11.42 5.89 11.90
CA LYS A 204 -11.23 4.83 12.88
C LYS A 204 -12.49 3.98 12.94
N ASN A 205 -12.33 2.67 12.78
CA ASN A 205 -13.45 1.75 12.71
C ASN A 205 -13.04 0.36 13.21
N VAL A 206 -13.69 -0.10 14.28
CA VAL A 206 -13.44 -1.41 14.88
C VAL A 206 -13.69 -2.56 13.88
N ALA A 207 -14.57 -2.37 12.90
CA ALA A 207 -14.79 -3.40 11.88
C ALA A 207 -13.53 -3.63 11.01
N ILE A 208 -12.69 -2.62 10.78
CA ILE A 208 -11.41 -2.79 10.07
C ILE A 208 -10.45 -3.67 10.90
N GLU A 209 -10.32 -3.39 12.19
CA GLU A 209 -9.45 -4.16 13.10
C GLU A 209 -9.91 -5.63 13.19
N LYS A 210 -11.23 -5.85 13.32
CA LYS A 210 -11.82 -7.20 13.35
C LYS A 210 -11.65 -7.93 12.00
N ALA A 211 -11.87 -7.24 10.88
CA ALA A 211 -11.65 -7.80 9.56
C ALA A 211 -10.21 -8.30 9.40
N GLN A 212 -9.23 -7.52 9.83
CA GLN A 212 -7.82 -7.92 9.80
C GLN A 212 -7.55 -9.14 10.68
N SER A 213 -8.12 -9.23 11.89
CA SER A 213 -7.96 -10.39 12.78
C SER A 213 -8.55 -11.67 12.21
N GLU A 214 -9.50 -11.58 11.28
CA GLU A 214 -10.11 -12.69 10.56
C GLU A 214 -9.52 -12.90 9.15
N SER A 215 -8.42 -12.23 8.81
CA SER A 215 -7.80 -12.25 7.47
C SER A 215 -8.81 -11.98 6.34
N LYS A 216 -9.71 -11.03 6.57
CA LYS A 216 -10.71 -10.57 5.60
C LYS A 216 -10.49 -9.12 5.24
N ASN A 217 -10.79 -8.74 4.00
CA ASN A 217 -10.92 -7.33 3.66
C ASN A 217 -12.24 -6.77 4.23
N ILE A 218 -12.30 -5.44 4.37
CA ILE A 218 -13.46 -4.79 5.01
C ILE A 218 -14.78 -4.98 4.24
N PHE A 219 -14.71 -5.14 2.91
CA PHE A 219 -15.91 -5.32 2.09
C PHE A 219 -16.57 -6.69 2.28
N ASP A 220 -15.75 -7.72 2.54
CA ASP A 220 -16.23 -9.08 2.78
C ASP A 220 -16.59 -9.29 4.26
N TYR A 221 -15.96 -8.53 5.17
CA TYR A 221 -16.26 -8.60 6.61
C TYR A 221 -17.55 -7.83 6.96
N ASP A 222 -17.62 -6.54 6.61
CA ASP A 222 -18.80 -5.69 6.86
C ASP A 222 -18.91 -4.60 5.78
N SER A 223 -19.58 -4.95 4.67
CA SER A 223 -19.77 -4.06 3.52
C SER A 223 -20.58 -2.78 3.83
N ARG A 224 -21.30 -2.74 4.95
CA ARG A 224 -22.12 -1.59 5.38
C ARG A 224 -21.40 -0.69 6.38
N SER A 225 -20.24 -1.11 6.90
CA SER A 225 -19.45 -0.33 7.86
C SER A 225 -18.99 1.00 7.28
N ASN A 226 -18.63 1.94 8.16
CA ASN A 226 -18.00 3.18 7.73
C ASN A 226 -16.64 2.92 7.06
N GLY A 227 -15.89 1.91 7.53
CA GLY A 227 -14.62 1.52 6.91
C GLY A 227 -14.78 1.07 5.46
N ALA A 228 -15.80 0.24 5.17
CA ALA A 228 -16.09 -0.18 3.81
C ALA A 228 -16.49 0.99 2.90
N LYS A 229 -17.29 1.92 3.41
CA LYS A 229 -17.68 3.14 2.67
C LYS A 229 -16.49 4.03 2.38
N ASP A 230 -15.62 4.25 3.36
CA ASP A 230 -14.44 5.11 3.21
C ASP A 230 -13.47 4.51 2.19
N TYR A 231 -13.16 3.20 2.29
CA TYR A 231 -12.32 2.54 1.30
C TYR A 231 -12.97 2.48 -0.10
N ALA A 232 -14.28 2.35 -0.20
CA ALA A 232 -14.97 2.42 -1.50
C ALA A 232 -14.83 3.79 -2.16
N GLU A 233 -14.94 4.89 -1.40
CA GLU A 233 -14.69 6.24 -1.93
C GLU A 233 -13.21 6.44 -2.29
N PHE A 234 -12.29 5.92 -1.48
CA PHE A 234 -10.86 5.99 -1.78
C PHE A 234 -10.52 5.25 -3.09
N VAL A 235 -11.06 4.05 -3.31
CA VAL A 235 -10.91 3.31 -4.57
C VAL A 235 -11.40 4.13 -5.76
N LYS A 236 -12.58 4.78 -5.66
CA LYS A 236 -13.08 5.65 -6.73
C LYS A 236 -12.14 6.84 -6.99
N GLU A 237 -11.54 7.37 -5.95
CA GLU A 237 -10.61 8.50 -6.06
C GLU A 237 -9.29 8.08 -6.75
N VAL A 238 -8.81 6.87 -6.47
CA VAL A 238 -7.64 6.28 -7.17
C VAL A 238 -7.96 6.03 -8.64
N LEU A 239 -9.11 5.42 -8.96
CA LEU A 239 -9.53 5.13 -10.33
C LEU A 239 -9.78 6.38 -11.20
N LYS A 240 -10.10 7.53 -10.62
CA LYS A 240 -10.29 8.80 -11.36
C LYS A 240 -8.97 9.47 -11.76
N ASN A 241 -7.86 9.03 -11.20
CA ASN A 241 -6.53 9.58 -11.51
C ASN A 241 -5.82 8.80 -12.63
N GLU A 242 -6.50 7.81 -13.25
CA GLU A 242 -6.11 7.17 -14.51
C GLU A 242 -6.42 8.10 -15.69
#